data_cccd264f04bee3163d7fda6fc4c02331
#
_entry.id   cccd264f04bee3163d7fda6fc4c02331
#
_cell.length_a   1.000
_cell.length_b   1.000
_cell.length_c   1.000
_cell.angle_alpha   90.00
_cell.angle_beta   90.00
_cell.angle_gamma   90.00
#
_symmetry.space_group_name_H-M   'P 1'
#
loop_
_entity.id
_entity.type
_entity.pdbx_description
1 polymer ?
#
loop_
_entity_poly.entity_id
_entity_poly.type
_entity_poly.pdbx_seq_one_letter_code
_entity_poly.pdbx_strand_id
1 'polypeptide(L)'
;MNAYSIYPKQFNSSDYKLQSNTCFVIMPFSSDLDNTYMVIESVADSMNIVCTRADNISTTSEPILNKICTQISQAYFIVVDITNLNPNVFYELGIAHVLRDAKKVLIIKESQTTCPSDINHLHYYAYQRDDLKQLKNTIRSFFAENNILEDLHDILEFLGLLPQDDVSSRDFVASVCVTAKDNFDDLIRILNSKTADINQHQVICLLHALTDAVNSPPSNELRKSYLDLILFIVSKTHRIFDIKEYMLEQFNGTSPLSTNSEWCADCALAVMDHERYFDIATCWIMDYLKRVSPAAFDIAKYKIEIGVIKSKSRELDKALLASLGSDNKTLIEHCAKLIKERKAKEAIPALVELVEKEENPYVVRSSIDAVACMAPLDILLKLREIIDNRKSYMEQYEFISIHIAQLDARISELQNSPNF
;
A
#
# COMPACT_ATOMS: atom_id res chain seq x y z
N MET A 1 -33.86 -8.44 12.00
CA MET A 1 -33.31 -8.26 13.38
C MET A 1 -34.46 -8.19 14.37
N ASN A 2 -34.44 -9.00 15.43
CA ASN A 2 -35.43 -8.89 16.47
C ASN A 2 -35.15 -7.62 17.30
N ALA A 3 -36.14 -6.72 17.39
CA ALA A 3 -36.01 -5.53 18.25
C ALA A 3 -36.01 -5.96 19.71
N TYR A 4 -34.94 -5.67 20.44
CA TYR A 4 -34.85 -5.89 21.85
C TYR A 4 -35.16 -4.57 22.57
N SER A 5 -36.13 -4.61 23.48
CA SER A 5 -36.40 -3.50 24.40
C SER A 5 -35.54 -3.71 25.65
N ILE A 6 -34.60 -2.81 25.89
CA ILE A 6 -33.76 -2.79 27.11
C ILE A 6 -34.15 -1.62 28.01
N TYR A 7 -33.67 -1.66 29.26
CA TYR A 7 -33.90 -0.53 30.15
C TYR A 7 -33.10 0.71 29.74
N PRO A 8 -33.70 1.88 29.69
CA PRO A 8 -35.13 2.09 30.00
C PRO A 8 -36.04 1.43 28.95
N LYS A 9 -37.18 0.92 29.33
CA LYS A 9 -38.11 0.18 28.44
C LYS A 9 -38.52 0.92 27.17
N GLN A 10 -38.24 2.21 27.10
CA GLN A 10 -38.52 3.07 25.95
C GLN A 10 -37.41 3.02 24.89
N PHE A 11 -36.25 2.44 25.23
CA PHE A 11 -35.15 2.33 24.28
C PHE A 11 -35.38 1.16 23.32
N ASN A 12 -35.38 1.45 22.04
CA ASN A 12 -35.49 0.46 20.96
C ASN A 12 -34.27 0.53 20.04
N SER A 13 -33.42 -0.48 20.08
CA SER A 13 -32.19 -0.52 19.30
C SER A 13 -32.43 -0.53 17.77
N SER A 14 -33.62 -0.97 17.33
CA SER A 14 -33.98 -0.99 15.91
C SER A 14 -34.21 0.41 15.31
N ASP A 15 -34.40 1.42 16.15
CA ASP A 15 -34.56 2.81 15.69
C ASP A 15 -33.25 3.47 15.32
N TYR A 16 -32.13 2.82 15.62
CA TYR A 16 -30.78 3.33 15.38
C TYR A 16 -30.06 2.52 14.30
N LYS A 17 -29.63 3.23 13.26
CA LYS A 17 -28.81 2.62 12.21
C LYS A 17 -27.35 2.59 12.63
N LEU A 18 -26.71 1.48 12.36
CA LEU A 18 -25.27 1.33 12.53
C LEU A 18 -24.54 2.35 11.65
N GLN A 19 -23.58 3.05 12.22
CA GLN A 19 -22.76 4.03 11.53
C GLN A 19 -21.39 3.39 11.24
N SER A 20 -21.12 3.07 10.00
CA SER A 20 -19.80 2.61 9.57
C SER A 20 -18.74 3.64 9.96
N ASN A 21 -17.53 3.20 10.22
CA ASN A 21 -16.40 4.06 10.60
C ASN A 21 -16.58 4.84 11.91
N THR A 22 -17.28 4.28 12.88
CA THR A 22 -17.42 4.87 14.22
C THR A 22 -16.94 3.93 15.30
N CYS A 23 -16.27 4.48 16.30
CA CYS A 23 -15.86 3.77 17.51
C CYS A 23 -16.38 4.51 18.75
N PHE A 24 -17.06 3.80 19.63
CA PHE A 24 -17.44 4.34 20.93
C PHE A 24 -16.54 3.74 22.03
N VAL A 25 -15.90 4.62 22.81
CA VAL A 25 -15.01 4.23 23.90
C VAL A 25 -15.72 4.31 25.23
N ILE A 26 -15.80 3.19 25.90
CA ILE A 26 -16.35 3.03 27.25
C ILE A 26 -15.17 2.90 28.22
N MET A 27 -14.94 3.92 29.03
CA MET A 27 -13.81 3.93 29.97
C MET A 27 -14.06 4.87 31.15
N PRO A 28 -13.36 4.70 32.28
CA PRO A 28 -13.44 5.63 33.36
C PRO A 28 -12.97 7.05 32.95
N PHE A 29 -13.70 8.09 33.40
CA PHE A 29 -13.24 9.48 33.24
C PHE A 29 -12.22 9.82 34.32
N SER A 30 -10.97 9.49 34.04
CA SER A 30 -9.86 9.68 34.95
C SER A 30 -8.65 10.19 34.19
N SER A 31 -8.03 11.27 34.66
CA SER A 31 -6.89 11.91 33.99
C SER A 31 -5.69 10.98 33.81
N ASP A 32 -5.56 9.94 34.60
CA ASP A 32 -4.54 8.90 34.46
C ASP A 32 -4.77 7.97 33.28
N LEU A 33 -5.95 7.99 32.67
CA LEU A 33 -6.31 7.24 31.47
C LEU A 33 -6.42 8.09 30.20
N ASP A 34 -6.18 9.39 30.28
CA ASP A 34 -6.26 10.28 29.12
C ASP A 34 -5.26 9.90 28.03
N ASN A 35 -4.04 9.49 28.39
CA ASN A 35 -3.04 9.00 27.44
C ASN A 35 -3.52 7.72 26.71
N THR A 36 -4.21 6.83 27.42
CA THR A 36 -4.81 5.62 26.84
C THR A 36 -5.87 6.01 25.82
N TYR A 37 -6.76 6.94 26.16
CA TYR A 37 -7.77 7.45 25.23
C TYR A 37 -7.15 8.11 24.00
N MET A 38 -6.14 8.97 24.17
CA MET A 38 -5.42 9.61 23.06
C MET A 38 -4.80 8.59 22.09
N VAL A 39 -4.29 7.46 22.59
CA VAL A 39 -3.79 6.38 21.73
C VAL A 39 -4.91 5.72 20.94
N ILE A 40 -6.05 5.42 21.57
CA ILE A 40 -7.22 4.86 20.90
C ILE A 40 -7.71 5.81 19.80
N GLU A 41 -7.90 7.07 20.14
CA GLU A 41 -8.34 8.13 19.23
C GLU A 41 -7.35 8.32 18.05
N SER A 42 -6.05 8.40 18.33
CA SER A 42 -5.02 8.53 17.29
C SER A 42 -4.98 7.35 16.31
N VAL A 43 -5.20 6.12 16.80
CA VAL A 43 -5.29 4.95 15.92
C VAL A 43 -6.56 5.01 15.10
N ALA A 44 -7.70 5.32 15.73
CA ALA A 44 -8.97 5.46 15.04
C ALA A 44 -8.90 6.52 13.94
N ASP A 45 -8.35 7.70 14.24
CA ASP A 45 -8.17 8.79 13.27
C ASP A 45 -7.27 8.37 12.10
N SER A 46 -6.17 7.63 12.38
CA SER A 46 -5.27 7.12 11.33
C SER A 46 -5.93 6.12 10.38
N MET A 47 -7.08 5.57 10.78
CA MET A 47 -7.89 4.63 10.02
C MET A 47 -9.23 5.23 9.55
N ASN A 48 -9.38 6.56 9.64
CA ASN A 48 -10.62 7.31 9.33
C ASN A 48 -11.86 6.82 10.12
N ILE A 49 -11.64 6.36 11.34
CA ILE A 49 -12.71 5.96 12.27
C ILE A 49 -12.98 7.13 13.22
N VAL A 50 -14.21 7.61 13.25
CA VAL A 50 -14.64 8.67 14.18
C VAL A 50 -14.75 8.07 15.59
N CYS A 51 -13.83 8.48 16.46
CA CYS A 51 -13.78 8.02 17.84
C CYS A 51 -14.54 8.96 18.77
N THR A 52 -15.41 8.42 19.61
CA THR A 52 -16.16 9.20 20.61
C THR A 52 -16.11 8.53 21.97
N ARG A 53 -16.08 9.36 23.04
CA ARG A 53 -16.18 8.92 24.44
C ARG A 53 -17.42 9.58 25.08
N ALA A 54 -17.95 8.99 26.14
CA ALA A 54 -19.21 9.44 26.72
C ALA A 54 -19.19 10.87 27.27
N ASP A 55 -18.06 11.43 27.63
CA ASP A 55 -17.90 12.84 28.04
C ASP A 55 -17.99 13.84 26.89
N ASN A 56 -17.77 13.39 25.64
CA ASN A 56 -17.92 14.21 24.44
C ASN A 56 -19.37 14.27 23.91
N ILE A 57 -20.33 13.64 24.64
CA ILE A 57 -21.73 13.62 24.22
C ILE A 57 -22.40 14.96 24.58
N SER A 58 -23.11 15.55 23.60
CA SER A 58 -23.71 16.87 23.73
C SER A 58 -24.66 17.00 24.94
N THR A 59 -24.66 18.19 25.56
CA THR A 59 -25.42 18.56 26.79
C THR A 59 -26.90 18.82 26.51
N THR A 60 -27.64 17.81 26.01
CA THR A 60 -29.10 17.90 25.93
C THR A 60 -29.74 17.40 27.23
N SER A 61 -31.02 17.76 27.51
CA SER A 61 -31.76 17.32 28.70
C SER A 61 -32.17 15.84 28.66
N GLU A 62 -31.76 15.07 27.69
CA GLU A 62 -32.01 13.63 27.59
C GLU A 62 -31.24 12.85 28.67
N PRO A 63 -31.83 11.79 29.25
CA PRO A 63 -31.13 10.96 30.23
C PRO A 63 -29.81 10.40 29.67
N ILE A 64 -28.75 10.48 30.45
CA ILE A 64 -27.40 10.06 30.07
C ILE A 64 -27.37 8.60 29.57
N LEU A 65 -28.14 7.73 30.23
CA LEU A 65 -28.21 6.31 29.84
C LEU A 65 -28.78 6.10 28.43
N ASN A 66 -29.78 6.89 28.02
CA ASN A 66 -30.32 6.80 26.67
C ASN A 66 -29.28 7.19 25.64
N LYS A 67 -28.50 8.24 25.91
CA LYS A 67 -27.41 8.66 25.02
C LYS A 67 -26.35 7.59 24.88
N ILE A 68 -25.94 6.96 25.99
CA ILE A 68 -24.97 5.86 25.99
C ILE A 68 -25.52 4.68 25.20
N CYS A 69 -26.76 4.27 25.43
CA CYS A 69 -27.40 3.19 24.66
C CYS A 69 -27.46 3.52 23.17
N THR A 70 -27.75 4.79 22.82
CA THR A 70 -27.74 5.26 21.43
C THR A 70 -26.35 5.13 20.81
N GLN A 71 -25.31 5.61 21.49
CA GLN A 71 -23.93 5.50 21.02
C GLN A 71 -23.50 4.04 20.84
N ILE A 72 -23.80 3.19 21.82
CA ILE A 72 -23.51 1.74 21.73
C ILE A 72 -24.25 1.11 20.53
N SER A 73 -25.50 1.50 20.29
CA SER A 73 -26.29 0.96 19.16
C SER A 73 -25.82 1.44 17.80
N GLN A 74 -25.30 2.67 17.72
CA GLN A 74 -24.88 3.29 16.48
C GLN A 74 -23.42 3.00 16.14
N ALA A 75 -22.55 2.84 17.16
CA ALA A 75 -21.12 2.63 16.92
C ALA A 75 -20.84 1.30 16.24
N TYR A 76 -19.99 1.34 15.23
CA TYR A 76 -19.53 0.12 14.53
C TYR A 76 -18.58 -0.70 15.41
N PHE A 77 -17.66 -0.04 16.10
CA PHE A 77 -16.74 -0.61 17.07
C PHE A 77 -17.01 -0.10 18.49
N ILE A 78 -16.71 -0.93 19.46
CA ILE A 78 -16.69 -0.53 20.87
C ILE A 78 -15.36 -0.95 21.47
N VAL A 79 -14.69 -0.01 22.13
CA VAL A 79 -13.50 -0.29 22.95
C VAL A 79 -13.86 -0.04 24.40
N VAL A 80 -13.66 -1.04 25.26
CA VAL A 80 -14.01 -0.98 26.68
C VAL A 80 -12.74 -1.11 27.51
N ASP A 81 -12.39 -0.06 28.26
CA ASP A 81 -11.29 -0.11 29.22
C ASP A 81 -11.83 -0.35 30.65
N ILE A 82 -11.60 -1.57 31.15
CA ILE A 82 -12.02 -1.99 32.48
C ILE A 82 -10.98 -1.68 33.59
N THR A 83 -9.96 -0.91 33.29
CA THR A 83 -9.00 -0.40 34.28
C THR A 83 -9.73 0.35 35.39
N ASN A 84 -9.24 0.25 36.62
CA ASN A 84 -9.85 0.81 37.83
C ASN A 84 -11.21 0.19 38.24
N LEU A 85 -11.68 -0.86 37.55
CA LEU A 85 -12.90 -1.61 37.88
C LEU A 85 -14.13 -0.73 38.13
N ASN A 86 -14.32 0.30 37.31
CA ASN A 86 -15.43 1.23 37.46
C ASN A 86 -16.79 0.53 37.21
N PRO A 87 -17.74 0.54 38.17
CA PRO A 87 -19.00 -0.19 38.01
C PRO A 87 -19.88 0.33 36.85
N ASN A 88 -19.77 1.61 36.46
CA ASN A 88 -20.50 2.13 35.32
C ASN A 88 -19.98 1.53 34.00
N VAL A 89 -18.64 1.36 33.86
CA VAL A 89 -18.04 0.71 32.71
C VAL A 89 -18.53 -0.72 32.56
N PHE A 90 -18.65 -1.48 33.68
CA PHE A 90 -19.20 -2.84 33.62
C PHE A 90 -20.68 -2.88 33.24
N TYR A 91 -21.45 -1.91 33.70
CA TYR A 91 -22.86 -1.79 33.33
C TYR A 91 -22.99 -1.51 31.81
N GLU A 92 -22.18 -0.61 31.29
CA GLU A 92 -22.13 -0.27 29.86
C GLU A 92 -21.60 -1.41 29.02
N LEU A 93 -20.59 -2.17 29.50
CA LEU A 93 -20.09 -3.38 28.87
C LEU A 93 -21.20 -4.44 28.74
N GLY A 94 -22.01 -4.63 29.79
CA GLY A 94 -23.17 -5.52 29.75
C GLY A 94 -24.15 -5.12 28.66
N ILE A 95 -24.42 -3.82 28.50
CA ILE A 95 -25.28 -3.29 27.44
C ILE A 95 -24.65 -3.55 26.07
N ALA A 96 -23.35 -3.30 25.93
CA ALA A 96 -22.63 -3.54 24.70
C ALA A 96 -22.70 -5.01 24.26
N HIS A 97 -22.54 -5.96 25.17
CA HIS A 97 -22.66 -7.39 24.90
C HIS A 97 -24.06 -7.83 24.42
N VAL A 98 -25.10 -7.10 24.82
CA VAL A 98 -26.48 -7.40 24.38
C VAL A 98 -26.75 -6.80 22.98
N LEU A 99 -26.19 -5.63 22.69
CA LEU A 99 -26.51 -4.86 21.48
C LEU A 99 -25.56 -5.10 20.33
N ARG A 100 -24.35 -5.61 20.61
CA ARG A 100 -23.26 -5.73 19.63
C ARG A 100 -22.75 -7.15 19.53
N ASP A 101 -22.27 -7.50 18.33
CA ASP A 101 -21.50 -8.71 18.16
C ASP A 101 -20.20 -8.66 18.99
N ALA A 102 -19.86 -9.73 19.65
CA ALA A 102 -18.66 -9.83 20.48
C ALA A 102 -17.37 -9.51 19.69
N LYS A 103 -17.34 -9.77 18.39
CA LYS A 103 -16.22 -9.44 17.50
C LYS A 103 -16.02 -7.93 17.33
N LYS A 104 -17.04 -7.12 17.59
CA LYS A 104 -17.01 -5.66 17.50
C LYS A 104 -16.72 -4.97 18.83
N VAL A 105 -16.50 -5.74 19.89
CA VAL A 105 -16.22 -5.26 21.26
C VAL A 105 -14.82 -5.69 21.68
N LEU A 106 -13.90 -4.74 21.78
CA LEU A 106 -12.55 -4.95 22.30
C LEU A 106 -12.53 -4.59 23.79
N ILE A 107 -12.16 -5.53 24.65
CA ILE A 107 -11.95 -5.26 26.07
C ILE A 107 -10.46 -5.12 26.33
N ILE A 108 -10.06 -3.99 26.91
CA ILE A 108 -8.69 -3.73 27.32
C ILE A 108 -8.61 -3.47 28.83
N LYS A 109 -7.45 -3.69 29.42
CA LYS A 109 -7.18 -3.35 30.82
C LYS A 109 -5.70 -3.10 31.06
N GLU A 110 -5.38 -2.30 32.07
CA GLU A 110 -4.01 -2.25 32.57
C GLU A 110 -3.57 -3.61 33.12
N SER A 111 -2.32 -3.99 32.92
CA SER A 111 -1.77 -5.31 33.28
C SER A 111 -1.93 -5.64 34.74
N GLN A 112 -1.88 -4.64 35.64
CA GLN A 112 -2.01 -4.82 37.07
C GLN A 112 -3.47 -4.96 37.55
N THR A 113 -4.45 -4.65 36.70
CA THR A 113 -5.88 -4.75 37.06
C THR A 113 -6.29 -6.21 37.16
N THR A 114 -6.80 -6.62 38.32
CA THR A 114 -7.32 -7.98 38.53
C THR A 114 -8.77 -8.04 38.07
N CYS A 115 -9.08 -8.90 37.09
CA CYS A 115 -10.45 -9.05 36.61
C CYS A 115 -11.38 -9.68 37.65
N PRO A 116 -12.62 -9.20 37.78
CA PRO A 116 -13.66 -9.89 38.53
C PRO A 116 -13.95 -11.29 37.99
N SER A 117 -14.33 -12.22 38.88
CA SER A 117 -14.60 -13.63 38.53
C SER A 117 -15.61 -13.79 37.40
N ASP A 118 -16.64 -12.94 37.37
CA ASP A 118 -17.79 -13.03 36.49
C ASP A 118 -17.44 -12.71 35.02
N ILE A 119 -16.34 -11.97 34.78
CA ILE A 119 -15.87 -11.64 33.42
C ILE A 119 -14.51 -12.28 33.07
N ASN A 120 -13.96 -13.09 33.99
CA ASN A 120 -12.64 -13.70 33.79
C ASN A 120 -12.60 -14.70 32.61
N HIS A 121 -13.76 -15.12 32.14
CA HIS A 121 -13.91 -15.98 30.96
C HIS A 121 -13.90 -15.20 29.64
N LEU A 122 -14.00 -13.87 29.68
CA LEU A 122 -13.95 -13.03 28.48
C LEU A 122 -12.51 -12.84 28.03
N HIS A 123 -12.34 -12.72 26.71
CA HIS A 123 -11.03 -12.37 26.16
C HIS A 123 -10.79 -10.87 26.32
N TYR A 124 -9.66 -10.50 26.91
CA TYR A 124 -9.23 -9.11 27.08
C TYR A 124 -7.75 -8.97 26.80
N TYR A 125 -7.33 -7.77 26.41
CA TYR A 125 -5.93 -7.43 26.16
C TYR A 125 -5.39 -6.56 27.28
N ALA A 126 -4.26 -6.98 27.86
CA ALA A 126 -3.59 -6.25 28.91
C ALA A 126 -2.54 -5.30 28.31
N TYR A 127 -2.49 -4.05 28.79
CA TYR A 127 -1.49 -3.07 28.39
C TYR A 127 -0.73 -2.51 29.60
N GLN A 128 0.42 -1.88 29.34
CA GLN A 128 1.20 -1.15 30.35
C GLN A 128 1.09 0.34 30.08
N ARG A 129 0.84 1.14 31.13
CA ARG A 129 0.67 2.60 31.02
C ARG A 129 1.94 3.30 30.51
N ASP A 130 3.10 2.77 30.85
CA ASP A 130 4.41 3.32 30.51
C ASP A 130 4.83 2.94 29.07
N ASP A 131 4.21 1.90 28.49
CA ASP A 131 4.47 1.45 27.11
C ASP A 131 3.15 1.16 26.36
N LEU A 132 2.60 2.19 25.77
CA LEU A 132 1.37 2.11 24.98
C LEU A 132 1.56 1.62 23.55
N LYS A 133 2.79 1.22 23.18
CA LYS A 133 3.08 0.73 21.82
C LYS A 133 2.34 -0.55 21.50
N GLN A 134 2.29 -1.47 22.47
CA GLN A 134 1.55 -2.73 22.32
C GLN A 134 0.04 -2.45 22.22
N LEU A 135 -0.50 -1.55 23.05
CA LEU A 135 -1.90 -1.12 22.97
C LEU A 135 -2.24 -0.57 21.58
N LYS A 136 -1.38 0.32 21.04
CA LYS A 136 -1.54 0.89 19.71
C LYS A 136 -1.67 -0.20 18.64
N ASN A 137 -0.80 -1.21 18.69
CA ASN A 137 -0.84 -2.33 17.74
C ASN A 137 -2.11 -3.17 17.91
N THR A 138 -2.50 -3.48 19.15
CA THR A 138 -3.73 -4.25 19.46
C THR A 138 -4.97 -3.56 18.91
N ILE A 139 -5.10 -2.25 19.11
CA ILE A 139 -6.25 -1.48 18.62
C ILE A 139 -6.26 -1.44 17.10
N ARG A 140 -5.10 -1.23 16.48
CA ARG A 140 -4.99 -1.25 15.01
C ARG A 140 -5.40 -2.60 14.45
N SER A 141 -4.89 -3.71 14.99
CA SER A 141 -5.29 -5.06 14.58
C SER A 141 -6.78 -5.30 14.77
N PHE A 142 -7.34 -4.88 15.90
CA PHE A 142 -8.77 -5.02 16.15
C PHE A 142 -9.64 -4.31 15.11
N PHE A 143 -9.33 -3.06 14.79
CA PHE A 143 -10.07 -2.32 13.77
C PHE A 143 -9.88 -2.94 12.38
N ALA A 144 -8.66 -3.31 12.02
CA ALA A 144 -8.37 -3.92 10.73
C ALA A 144 -9.09 -5.27 10.57
N GLU A 145 -8.89 -6.21 11.48
CA GLU A 145 -9.43 -7.57 11.40
C GLU A 145 -10.96 -7.60 11.35
N ASN A 146 -11.61 -6.72 12.10
CA ASN A 146 -13.06 -6.75 12.23
C ASN A 146 -13.79 -5.91 11.17
N ASN A 147 -13.15 -4.93 10.54
CA ASN A 147 -13.70 -4.27 9.36
C ASN A 147 -13.71 -5.20 8.15
N ILE A 148 -12.60 -5.87 7.93
CA ILE A 148 -12.37 -6.68 6.74
C ILE A 148 -13.29 -7.89 6.69
N LEU A 149 -13.55 -8.53 7.83
CA LEU A 149 -14.37 -9.74 7.85
C LEU A 149 -15.81 -9.50 7.43
N GLU A 150 -16.42 -8.36 7.78
CA GLU A 150 -17.76 -8.02 7.29
C GLU A 150 -17.74 -7.49 5.86
N ASP A 151 -16.77 -6.64 5.52
CA ASP A 151 -16.64 -6.11 4.15
C ASP A 151 -16.30 -7.23 3.15
N LEU A 152 -15.44 -8.17 3.54
CA LEU A 152 -15.18 -9.40 2.77
C LEU A 152 -16.41 -10.30 2.74
N HIS A 153 -17.10 -10.47 3.86
CA HIS A 153 -18.33 -11.23 3.95
C HIS A 153 -19.40 -10.62 3.05
N ASP A 154 -19.65 -9.32 3.11
CA ASP A 154 -20.61 -8.60 2.29
C ASP A 154 -20.25 -8.64 0.80
N ILE A 155 -18.96 -8.48 0.48
CA ILE A 155 -18.44 -8.62 -0.88
C ILE A 155 -18.64 -10.05 -1.39
N LEU A 156 -18.41 -11.05 -0.58
CA LEU A 156 -18.50 -12.46 -0.96
C LEU A 156 -19.92 -13.00 -0.93
N GLU A 157 -20.78 -12.53 -0.02
CA GLU A 157 -22.21 -12.77 -0.04
C GLU A 157 -22.83 -12.21 -1.32
N PHE A 158 -22.46 -10.99 -1.67
CA PHE A 158 -22.87 -10.36 -2.92
C PHE A 158 -22.37 -11.08 -4.17
N LEU A 159 -21.16 -11.66 -4.11
CA LEU A 159 -20.57 -12.45 -5.19
C LEU A 159 -21.19 -13.86 -5.30
N GLY A 160 -22.03 -14.26 -4.34
CA GLY A 160 -22.52 -15.65 -4.25
C GLY A 160 -21.40 -16.68 -4.00
N LEU A 161 -20.28 -16.23 -3.43
CA LEU A 161 -19.08 -17.04 -3.19
C LEU A 161 -18.93 -17.49 -1.73
N LEU A 162 -19.94 -17.20 -0.87
CA LEU A 162 -19.95 -17.68 0.52
C LEU A 162 -20.04 -19.21 0.55
N PRO A 163 -19.10 -19.90 1.23
CA PRO A 163 -19.28 -21.30 1.54
C PRO A 163 -20.53 -21.46 2.42
N GLN A 164 -21.32 -22.48 2.17
CA GLN A 164 -22.57 -22.75 2.95
C GLN A 164 -22.29 -23.33 4.36
N ASP A 165 -21.02 -23.51 4.71
CA ASP A 165 -20.58 -24.11 5.98
C ASP A 165 -19.70 -23.16 6.78
N ASP A 166 -19.74 -23.30 8.11
CA ASP A 166 -19.09 -22.49 9.14
C ASP A 166 -17.56 -22.71 9.15
N VAL A 167 -16.87 -22.14 8.17
CA VAL A 167 -15.41 -22.24 8.00
C VAL A 167 -14.73 -21.07 8.69
N SER A 168 -13.59 -21.31 9.36
CA SER A 168 -12.82 -20.26 10.05
C SER A 168 -12.41 -19.12 9.08
N SER A 169 -12.35 -17.90 9.57
CA SER A 169 -12.08 -16.69 8.77
C SER A 169 -10.80 -16.79 7.92
N ARG A 170 -9.80 -17.54 8.38
CA ARG A 170 -8.54 -17.77 7.66
C ARG A 170 -8.71 -18.72 6.48
N ASP A 171 -9.44 -19.84 6.69
CA ASP A 171 -9.72 -20.81 5.64
C ASP A 171 -10.64 -20.21 4.58
N PHE A 172 -11.47 -19.26 4.99
CA PHE A 172 -12.37 -18.53 4.11
C PHE A 172 -11.63 -17.56 3.19
N VAL A 173 -10.74 -16.69 3.73
CA VAL A 173 -9.88 -15.82 2.90
C VAL A 173 -9.01 -16.66 1.96
N ALA A 174 -8.52 -17.80 2.42
CA ALA A 174 -7.77 -18.75 1.61
C ALA A 174 -8.62 -19.33 0.46
N SER A 175 -9.85 -19.73 0.74
CA SER A 175 -10.84 -20.21 -0.23
C SER A 175 -11.17 -19.14 -1.28
N VAL A 176 -11.31 -17.87 -0.86
CA VAL A 176 -11.55 -16.75 -1.76
C VAL A 176 -10.36 -16.51 -2.69
N CYS A 177 -9.13 -16.55 -2.16
CA CYS A 177 -7.93 -16.38 -2.98
C CYS A 177 -7.77 -17.49 -4.03
N VAL A 178 -8.17 -18.73 -3.70
CA VAL A 178 -8.16 -19.86 -4.64
C VAL A 178 -9.29 -19.71 -5.69
N THR A 179 -10.50 -19.34 -5.27
CA THR A 179 -11.66 -19.18 -6.16
C THR A 179 -11.56 -17.89 -7.00
N ALA A 180 -11.01 -16.82 -6.45
CA ALA A 180 -10.78 -15.56 -7.18
C ALA A 180 -9.77 -15.72 -8.32
N LYS A 181 -8.89 -16.72 -8.27
CA LYS A 181 -7.96 -17.00 -9.37
C LYS A 181 -8.69 -17.41 -10.66
N ASP A 182 -9.82 -18.06 -10.53
CA ASP A 182 -10.64 -18.53 -11.66
C ASP A 182 -11.77 -17.54 -12.04
N ASN A 183 -12.16 -16.63 -11.12
CA ASN A 183 -13.25 -15.66 -11.29
C ASN A 183 -12.79 -14.20 -11.12
N PHE A 184 -11.52 -13.90 -11.35
CA PHE A 184 -10.92 -12.58 -11.19
C PHE A 184 -11.65 -11.49 -12.02
N ASP A 185 -12.11 -11.83 -13.21
CA ASP A 185 -12.84 -10.90 -14.09
C ASP A 185 -14.21 -10.52 -13.53
N ASP A 186 -14.85 -11.41 -12.79
CA ASP A 186 -16.15 -11.14 -12.15
C ASP A 186 -15.97 -10.25 -10.91
N LEU A 187 -14.93 -10.46 -10.11
CA LEU A 187 -14.54 -9.55 -9.02
C LEU A 187 -14.25 -8.14 -9.57
N ILE A 188 -13.52 -8.02 -10.68
CA ILE A 188 -13.28 -6.75 -11.37
C ILE A 188 -14.57 -6.08 -11.80
N ARG A 189 -15.48 -6.83 -12.41
CA ARG A 189 -16.75 -6.30 -12.92
C ARG A 189 -17.58 -5.73 -11.77
N ILE A 190 -17.54 -6.36 -10.61
CA ILE A 190 -18.30 -5.98 -9.43
C ILE A 190 -17.66 -4.79 -8.71
N LEU A 191 -16.35 -4.77 -8.52
CA LEU A 191 -15.62 -3.60 -8.02
C LEU A 191 -15.84 -2.38 -8.92
N ASN A 192 -15.96 -2.57 -10.23
CA ASN A 192 -16.26 -1.49 -11.18
C ASN A 192 -17.74 -1.08 -11.18
N SER A 193 -18.68 -1.99 -10.88
CA SER A 193 -20.12 -1.70 -10.91
C SER A 193 -20.66 -1.12 -9.61
N LYS A 194 -19.96 -1.34 -8.47
CA LYS A 194 -20.37 -0.93 -7.12
C LYS A 194 -19.48 0.12 -6.47
N THR A 195 -18.78 0.92 -7.25
CA THR A 195 -17.97 2.04 -6.73
C THR A 195 -18.74 3.04 -5.84
N ALA A 196 -20.06 2.96 -5.82
CA ALA A 196 -20.90 3.76 -4.94
C ALA A 196 -21.03 3.20 -3.51
N ASP A 197 -20.79 1.90 -3.29
CA ASP A 197 -21.02 1.21 -2.01
C ASP A 197 -19.72 0.92 -1.24
N ILE A 198 -18.56 0.89 -1.92
CA ILE A 198 -17.26 0.66 -1.29
C ILE A 198 -16.58 2.01 -1.05
N ASN A 199 -16.19 2.29 0.19
CA ASN A 199 -15.47 3.52 0.51
C ASN A 199 -13.94 3.31 0.57
N GLN A 200 -13.19 4.41 0.51
CA GLN A 200 -11.72 4.42 0.54
C GLN A 200 -11.15 3.70 1.77
N HIS A 201 -11.78 3.87 2.93
CA HIS A 201 -11.34 3.28 4.18
C HIS A 201 -11.39 1.74 4.13
N GLN A 202 -12.48 1.18 3.59
CA GLN A 202 -12.63 -0.26 3.42
C GLN A 202 -11.53 -0.86 2.54
N VAL A 203 -11.17 -0.18 1.46
CA VAL A 203 -10.07 -0.59 0.57
C VAL A 203 -8.72 -0.58 1.31
N ILE A 204 -8.44 0.47 2.07
CA ILE A 204 -7.18 0.59 2.82
C ILE A 204 -7.10 -0.49 3.92
N CYS A 205 -8.18 -0.72 4.67
CA CYS A 205 -8.24 -1.78 5.69
C CYS A 205 -8.02 -3.16 5.07
N LEU A 206 -8.66 -3.44 3.93
CA LEU A 206 -8.48 -4.70 3.20
C LEU A 206 -7.01 -4.89 2.76
N LEU A 207 -6.38 -3.86 2.22
CA LEU A 207 -4.97 -3.91 1.82
C LEU A 207 -4.05 -4.20 3.02
N HIS A 208 -4.27 -3.56 4.17
CA HIS A 208 -3.47 -3.78 5.38
C HIS A 208 -3.62 -5.21 5.90
N ALA A 209 -4.84 -5.74 6.00
CA ALA A 209 -5.01 -7.11 6.53
C ALA A 209 -4.51 -8.19 5.59
N LEU A 210 -4.65 -8.00 4.29
CA LEU A 210 -4.01 -8.91 3.34
C LEU A 210 -2.49 -8.86 3.49
N THR A 211 -1.92 -7.66 3.72
CA THR A 211 -0.48 -7.49 3.98
C THR A 211 -0.05 -8.22 5.25
N ASP A 212 -0.83 -8.13 6.33
CA ASP A 212 -0.58 -8.85 7.59
C ASP A 212 -0.72 -10.37 7.40
N ALA A 213 -1.72 -10.83 6.64
CA ALA A 213 -1.91 -12.23 6.31
C ALA A 213 -0.73 -12.84 5.53
N VAL A 214 -0.07 -12.05 4.67
CA VAL A 214 1.14 -12.47 3.94
C VAL A 214 2.31 -12.78 4.89
N ASN A 215 2.38 -12.15 6.07
CA ASN A 215 3.47 -12.37 7.02
C ASN A 215 3.37 -13.68 7.79
N SER A 216 2.16 -14.23 7.92
CA SER A 216 1.91 -15.50 8.62
C SER A 216 1.03 -16.41 7.77
N PRO A 217 1.43 -16.73 6.53
CA PRO A 217 0.59 -17.51 5.64
C PRO A 217 0.56 -18.97 6.07
N PRO A 218 -0.58 -19.67 5.93
CA PRO A 218 -0.68 -21.11 6.18
C PRO A 218 0.18 -21.95 5.24
N SER A 219 0.49 -21.46 4.03
CA SER A 219 1.37 -22.09 3.04
C SER A 219 2.04 -21.07 2.11
N ASN A 220 3.11 -21.49 1.42
CA ASN A 220 3.78 -20.64 0.42
C ASN A 220 2.90 -20.34 -0.80
N GLU A 221 2.00 -21.23 -1.16
CA GLU A 221 1.05 -21.03 -2.26
C GLU A 221 0.04 -19.94 -1.92
N LEU A 222 -0.49 -19.96 -0.69
CA LEU A 222 -1.39 -18.92 -0.18
C LEU A 222 -0.70 -17.57 -0.07
N ARG A 223 0.58 -17.55 0.35
CA ARG A 223 1.36 -16.31 0.36
C ARG A 223 1.39 -15.65 -1.02
N LYS A 224 1.63 -16.43 -2.06
CA LYS A 224 1.65 -15.93 -3.43
C LYS A 224 0.27 -15.41 -3.84
N SER A 225 -0.79 -16.15 -3.53
CA SER A 225 -2.17 -15.75 -3.85
C SER A 225 -2.57 -14.46 -3.15
N TYR A 226 -2.15 -14.24 -1.89
CA TYR A 226 -2.36 -12.97 -1.19
C TYR A 226 -1.63 -11.81 -1.85
N LEU A 227 -0.36 -12.00 -2.23
CA LEU A 227 0.40 -10.97 -2.94
C LEU A 227 -0.25 -10.61 -4.28
N ASP A 228 -0.68 -11.61 -5.05
CA ASP A 228 -1.36 -11.42 -6.33
C ASP A 228 -2.68 -10.64 -6.13
N LEU A 229 -3.44 -10.95 -5.08
CA LEU A 229 -4.69 -10.26 -4.75
C LEU A 229 -4.46 -8.81 -4.33
N ILE A 230 -3.47 -8.54 -3.46
CA ILE A 230 -3.14 -7.16 -3.06
C ILE A 230 -2.74 -6.35 -4.30
N LEU A 231 -1.85 -6.89 -5.13
CA LEU A 231 -1.39 -6.21 -6.35
C LEU A 231 -2.54 -5.92 -7.31
N PHE A 232 -3.48 -6.86 -7.42
CA PHE A 232 -4.69 -6.69 -8.19
C PHE A 232 -5.55 -5.54 -7.63
N ILE A 233 -5.84 -5.52 -6.32
CA ILE A 233 -6.60 -4.46 -5.67
C ILE A 233 -5.92 -3.11 -5.89
N VAL A 234 -4.61 -3.00 -5.63
CA VAL A 234 -3.81 -1.79 -5.87
C VAL A 234 -3.96 -1.32 -7.32
N SER A 235 -3.80 -2.21 -8.29
CA SER A 235 -3.84 -1.88 -9.72
C SER A 235 -5.21 -1.35 -10.18
N LYS A 236 -6.29 -1.69 -9.49
CA LYS A 236 -7.66 -1.27 -9.83
C LYS A 236 -8.13 -0.08 -9.01
N THR A 237 -7.81 -0.07 -7.73
CA THR A 237 -8.37 0.92 -6.79
C THR A 237 -7.60 2.24 -6.77
N HIS A 238 -6.31 2.26 -7.14
CA HIS A 238 -5.49 3.48 -7.14
C HIS A 238 -6.04 4.61 -8.02
N ARG A 239 -6.88 4.30 -9.02
CA ARG A 239 -7.52 5.29 -9.88
C ARG A 239 -8.77 5.90 -9.27
N ILE A 240 -9.41 5.19 -8.35
CA ILE A 240 -10.71 5.55 -7.75
C ILE A 240 -10.49 6.12 -6.36
N PHE A 241 -9.66 5.47 -5.55
CA PHE A 241 -9.41 5.80 -4.15
C PHE A 241 -7.99 6.33 -3.95
N ASP A 242 -7.82 7.15 -2.91
CA ASP A 242 -6.49 7.59 -2.50
C ASP A 242 -5.84 6.56 -1.57
N ILE A 243 -4.99 5.72 -2.14
CA ILE A 243 -4.20 4.72 -1.42
C ILE A 243 -2.73 5.15 -1.25
N LYS A 244 -2.45 6.47 -1.33
CA LYS A 244 -1.07 7.00 -1.33
C LYS A 244 -0.33 6.64 -0.04
N GLU A 245 -0.99 6.71 1.09
CA GLU A 245 -0.38 6.37 2.39
C GLU A 245 0.03 4.90 2.44
N TYR A 246 -0.85 3.99 2.04
CA TYR A 246 -0.53 2.58 1.89
C TYR A 246 0.67 2.34 0.97
N MET A 247 0.72 3.03 -0.19
CA MET A 247 1.84 2.91 -1.13
C MET A 247 3.16 3.42 -0.54
N LEU A 248 3.13 4.52 0.20
CA LEU A 248 4.31 5.04 0.90
C LEU A 248 4.85 4.04 1.93
N GLU A 249 3.99 3.34 2.65
CA GLU A 249 4.40 2.31 3.61
C GLU A 249 5.15 1.16 2.91
N GLN A 250 4.73 0.76 1.70
CA GLN A 250 5.42 -0.26 0.92
C GLN A 250 6.84 0.18 0.51
N PHE A 251 7.05 1.49 0.29
CA PHE A 251 8.33 2.00 -0.21
C PHE A 251 9.28 2.49 0.90
N ASN A 252 8.76 2.93 2.04
CA ASN A 252 9.54 3.59 3.09
C ASN A 252 10.05 2.65 4.20
N GLY A 253 9.83 1.35 4.09
CA GLY A 253 10.33 0.37 5.06
C GLY A 253 9.43 0.18 6.28
N THR A 254 8.21 0.74 6.31
CA THR A 254 7.26 0.58 7.42
C THR A 254 6.35 -0.63 7.23
N SER A 255 6.10 -1.05 5.99
CA SER A 255 5.40 -2.30 5.70
C SER A 255 6.33 -3.51 5.89
N PRO A 256 5.82 -4.63 6.41
CA PRO A 256 6.57 -5.90 6.47
C PRO A 256 7.06 -6.40 5.12
N LEU A 257 6.41 -6.02 4.02
CA LEU A 257 6.76 -6.38 2.65
C LEU A 257 7.79 -5.44 2.01
N SER A 258 8.08 -4.30 2.60
CA SER A 258 8.98 -3.28 2.06
C SER A 258 10.43 -3.75 1.87
N THR A 259 10.85 -4.82 2.54
CA THR A 259 12.16 -5.46 2.35
C THR A 259 12.21 -6.35 1.10
N ASN A 260 11.05 -6.70 0.52
CA ASN A 260 10.97 -7.50 -0.69
C ASN A 260 10.99 -6.58 -1.92
N SER A 261 12.15 -6.45 -2.55
CA SER A 261 12.35 -5.59 -3.73
C SER A 261 11.48 -5.99 -4.92
N GLU A 262 11.18 -7.27 -5.08
CA GLU A 262 10.30 -7.75 -6.14
C GLU A 262 8.86 -7.27 -5.94
N TRP A 263 8.36 -7.37 -4.71
CA TRP A 263 7.06 -6.83 -4.32
C TRP A 263 6.96 -5.33 -4.54
N CYS A 264 7.96 -4.58 -4.05
CA CYS A 264 7.98 -3.13 -4.22
C CYS A 264 8.04 -2.73 -5.70
N ALA A 265 8.76 -3.50 -6.54
CA ALA A 265 8.78 -3.28 -7.99
C ALA A 265 7.40 -3.47 -8.61
N ASP A 266 6.70 -4.57 -8.28
CA ASP A 266 5.35 -4.83 -8.77
C ASP A 266 4.37 -3.71 -8.34
N CYS A 267 4.43 -3.26 -7.09
CA CYS A 267 3.64 -2.14 -6.59
C CYS A 267 3.94 -0.83 -7.34
N ALA A 268 5.22 -0.49 -7.51
CA ALA A 268 5.60 0.73 -8.21
C ALA A 268 5.10 0.72 -9.66
N LEU A 269 5.27 -0.40 -10.37
CA LEU A 269 4.81 -0.56 -11.74
C LEU A 269 3.29 -0.52 -11.88
N ALA A 270 2.55 -1.00 -10.87
CA ALA A 270 1.09 -0.98 -10.89
C ALA A 270 0.51 0.44 -10.86
N VAL A 271 1.22 1.40 -10.25
CA VAL A 271 0.71 2.76 -10.01
C VAL A 271 1.47 3.88 -10.74
N MET A 272 2.65 3.61 -11.33
CA MET A 272 3.53 4.64 -11.89
C MET A 272 2.93 5.42 -13.08
N ASP A 273 1.93 4.89 -13.76
CA ASP A 273 1.27 5.58 -14.88
C ASP A 273 0.14 6.52 -14.42
N HIS A 274 -0.09 6.66 -13.11
CA HIS A 274 -1.10 7.52 -12.54
C HIS A 274 -0.49 8.75 -11.88
N GLU A 275 -0.98 9.95 -12.22
CA GLU A 275 -0.45 11.25 -11.79
C GLU A 275 -0.20 11.34 -10.27
N ARG A 276 -1.15 10.87 -9.47
CA ARG A 276 -1.08 10.93 -7.99
C ARG A 276 0.10 10.16 -7.39
N TYR A 277 0.51 9.07 -8.03
CA TYR A 277 1.52 8.14 -7.49
C TYR A 277 2.84 8.17 -8.26
N PHE A 278 2.87 8.87 -9.39
CA PHE A 278 4.02 8.91 -10.30
C PHE A 278 5.33 9.22 -9.55
N ASP A 279 5.32 10.31 -8.76
CA ASP A 279 6.53 10.77 -8.06
C ASP A 279 7.04 9.73 -7.05
N ILE A 280 6.16 9.13 -6.26
CA ILE A 280 6.57 8.14 -5.24
C ILE A 280 7.06 6.84 -5.87
N ALA A 281 6.40 6.38 -6.92
CA ALA A 281 6.78 5.17 -7.65
C ALA A 281 8.11 5.34 -8.39
N THR A 282 8.27 6.44 -9.13
CA THR A 282 9.52 6.74 -9.86
C THR A 282 10.67 7.03 -8.93
N CYS A 283 10.45 7.72 -7.81
CA CYS A 283 11.47 7.93 -6.78
C CYS A 283 12.00 6.60 -6.26
N TRP A 284 11.13 5.68 -5.88
CA TRP A 284 11.53 4.34 -5.44
C TRP A 284 12.28 3.57 -6.53
N ILE A 285 11.78 3.57 -7.78
CA ILE A 285 12.44 2.91 -8.92
C ILE A 285 13.86 3.45 -9.12
N MET A 286 14.03 4.78 -9.13
CA MET A 286 15.34 5.39 -9.35
C MET A 286 16.29 5.09 -8.17
N ASP A 287 15.82 5.10 -6.94
CA ASP A 287 16.63 4.74 -5.78
C ASP A 287 17.02 3.26 -5.75
N TYR A 288 16.16 2.39 -6.25
CA TYR A 288 16.50 0.99 -6.43
C TYR A 288 17.58 0.79 -7.50
N LEU A 289 17.43 1.41 -8.67
CA LEU A 289 18.40 1.33 -9.77
C LEU A 289 19.77 1.92 -9.43
N LYS A 290 19.88 2.87 -8.50
CA LYS A 290 21.18 3.36 -7.99
C LYS A 290 22.01 2.28 -7.32
N ARG A 291 21.39 1.27 -6.74
CA ARG A 291 22.02 0.26 -5.88
C ARG A 291 22.29 -1.06 -6.60
N VAL A 292 21.61 -1.32 -7.70
CA VAL A 292 21.70 -2.60 -8.41
C VAL A 292 22.53 -2.42 -9.68
N SER A 293 23.57 -3.22 -9.84
CA SER A 293 24.39 -3.18 -11.06
C SER A 293 23.56 -3.51 -12.30
N PRO A 294 23.72 -2.78 -13.42
CA PRO A 294 23.08 -3.10 -14.69
C PRO A 294 23.40 -4.52 -15.21
N ALA A 295 24.54 -5.06 -14.83
CA ALA A 295 24.97 -6.42 -15.20
C ALA A 295 24.47 -7.51 -14.23
N ALA A 296 23.92 -7.13 -13.05
CA ALA A 296 23.45 -8.11 -12.06
C ALA A 296 22.22 -8.87 -12.56
N PHE A 297 22.15 -10.16 -12.26
CA PHE A 297 20.93 -10.93 -12.39
C PHE A 297 20.05 -10.61 -11.18
N ASP A 298 18.96 -9.87 -11.39
CA ASP A 298 18.05 -9.40 -10.36
C ASP A 298 16.64 -9.33 -10.92
N ILE A 299 15.69 -10.02 -10.27
CA ILE A 299 14.31 -10.15 -10.75
C ILE A 299 13.57 -8.82 -10.67
N ALA A 300 13.75 -8.06 -9.58
CA ALA A 300 13.10 -6.77 -9.42
C ALA A 300 13.58 -5.76 -10.48
N LYS A 301 14.90 -5.72 -10.74
CA LYS A 301 15.48 -4.92 -11.82
C LYS A 301 14.88 -5.29 -13.18
N TYR A 302 14.80 -6.57 -13.49
CA TYR A 302 14.23 -7.04 -14.75
C TYR A 302 12.75 -6.64 -14.92
N LYS A 303 11.95 -6.78 -13.87
CA LYS A 303 10.55 -6.30 -13.86
C LYS A 303 10.48 -4.80 -14.12
N ILE A 304 11.31 -4.01 -13.42
CA ILE A 304 11.38 -2.55 -13.59
C ILE A 304 11.74 -2.20 -15.02
N GLU A 305 12.79 -2.79 -15.58
CA GLU A 305 13.22 -2.52 -16.95
C GLU A 305 12.08 -2.79 -17.95
N ILE A 306 11.43 -3.94 -17.87
CA ILE A 306 10.30 -4.28 -18.76
C ILE A 306 9.13 -3.32 -18.55
N GLY A 307 8.75 -3.02 -17.31
CA GLY A 307 7.64 -2.15 -16.98
C GLY A 307 7.87 -0.73 -17.49
N VAL A 308 9.05 -0.18 -17.25
CA VAL A 308 9.48 1.14 -17.74
C VAL A 308 9.46 1.19 -19.26
N ILE A 309 9.97 0.17 -19.95
CA ILE A 309 9.96 0.10 -21.43
C ILE A 309 8.52 0.07 -21.97
N LYS A 310 7.62 -0.65 -21.33
CA LYS A 310 6.21 -0.79 -21.75
C LYS A 310 5.35 0.43 -21.44
N SER A 311 5.72 1.24 -20.45
CA SER A 311 4.98 2.43 -20.07
C SER A 311 4.93 3.45 -21.22
N LYS A 312 3.76 4.08 -21.42
CA LYS A 312 3.56 5.14 -22.40
C LYS A 312 3.66 6.55 -21.79
N SER A 313 4.04 6.63 -20.52
CA SER A 313 4.16 7.91 -19.82
C SER A 313 5.32 8.74 -20.36
N ARG A 314 5.05 9.96 -20.82
CA ARG A 314 6.07 10.96 -21.20
C ARG A 314 6.77 11.56 -20.00
N GLU A 315 6.10 11.60 -18.84
CA GLU A 315 6.71 12.07 -17.60
C GLU A 315 7.85 11.14 -17.17
N LEU A 316 7.73 9.84 -17.47
CA LEU A 316 8.80 8.88 -17.24
C LEU A 316 10.03 9.15 -18.13
N ASP A 317 9.84 9.56 -19.38
CA ASP A 317 10.95 9.99 -20.25
C ASP A 317 11.67 11.21 -19.68
N LYS A 318 10.93 12.18 -19.12
CA LYS A 318 11.50 13.34 -18.42
C LYS A 318 12.27 12.95 -17.16
N ALA A 319 11.73 12.00 -16.37
CA ALA A 319 12.40 11.51 -15.17
C ALA A 319 13.71 10.77 -15.51
N LEU A 320 13.71 9.94 -16.55
CA LEU A 320 14.91 9.28 -17.05
C LEU A 320 15.95 10.28 -17.55
N LEU A 321 15.51 11.29 -18.32
CA LEU A 321 16.39 12.38 -18.81
C LEU A 321 17.01 13.17 -17.63
N ALA A 322 16.20 13.56 -16.65
CA ALA A 322 16.69 14.26 -15.45
C ALA A 322 17.72 13.42 -14.67
N SER A 323 17.55 12.10 -14.65
CA SER A 323 18.44 11.17 -13.97
C SER A 323 19.80 11.01 -14.65
N LEU A 324 19.96 11.39 -15.93
CA LEU A 324 21.27 11.44 -16.60
C LEU A 324 22.20 12.49 -15.97
N GLY A 325 21.67 13.51 -15.31
CA GLY A 325 22.45 14.49 -14.55
C GLY A 325 22.82 14.08 -13.12
N SER A 326 22.59 12.82 -12.73
CA SER A 326 22.91 12.30 -11.41
C SER A 326 24.42 12.08 -11.23
N ASP A 327 24.91 12.17 -9.97
CA ASP A 327 26.28 11.75 -9.64
C ASP A 327 26.45 10.22 -9.59
N ASN A 328 25.35 9.45 -9.55
CA ASN A 328 25.39 8.00 -9.48
C ASN A 328 25.53 7.36 -10.87
N LYS A 329 26.71 6.83 -11.15
CA LYS A 329 27.07 6.26 -12.46
C LYS A 329 26.26 5.02 -12.83
N THR A 330 25.88 4.22 -11.84
CA THR A 330 25.01 3.04 -12.02
C THR A 330 23.62 3.46 -12.50
N LEU A 331 23.04 4.50 -11.89
CA LEU A 331 21.75 5.04 -12.33
C LEU A 331 21.81 5.60 -13.75
N ILE A 332 22.86 6.39 -14.06
CA ILE A 332 23.03 6.96 -15.41
C ILE A 332 23.11 5.84 -16.47
N GLU A 333 23.87 4.76 -16.19
CA GLU A 333 23.96 3.62 -17.10
C GLU A 333 22.61 2.95 -17.33
N HIS A 334 21.81 2.73 -16.27
CA HIS A 334 20.44 2.21 -16.39
C HIS A 334 19.55 3.14 -17.23
N CYS A 335 19.60 4.46 -16.92
CA CYS A 335 18.79 5.44 -17.63
C CYS A 335 19.14 5.51 -19.13
N ALA A 336 20.43 5.48 -19.48
CA ALA A 336 20.86 5.47 -20.87
C ALA A 336 20.32 4.23 -21.65
N LYS A 337 20.35 3.05 -21.02
CA LYS A 337 19.77 1.83 -21.59
C LYS A 337 18.25 1.93 -21.75
N LEU A 338 17.55 2.40 -20.72
CA LEU A 338 16.09 2.54 -20.77
C LEU A 338 15.64 3.58 -21.79
N ILE A 339 16.34 4.71 -21.89
CA ILE A 339 16.11 5.76 -22.89
C ILE A 339 16.26 5.20 -24.31
N LYS A 340 17.29 4.38 -24.57
CA LYS A 340 17.48 3.69 -25.84
C LYS A 340 16.28 2.82 -26.20
N GLU A 341 15.86 1.94 -25.29
CA GLU A 341 14.76 0.99 -25.52
C GLU A 341 13.41 1.72 -25.71
N ARG A 342 13.19 2.81 -25.00
CA ARG A 342 12.02 3.67 -25.12
C ARG A 342 12.07 4.60 -26.36
N LYS A 343 13.22 4.72 -26.98
CA LYS A 343 13.48 5.63 -28.11
C LYS A 343 13.18 7.11 -27.79
N ALA A 344 13.51 7.54 -26.57
CA ALA A 344 13.29 8.89 -26.09
C ALA A 344 14.32 9.86 -26.67
N LYS A 345 14.06 10.36 -27.89
CA LYS A 345 15.00 11.17 -28.69
C LYS A 345 15.36 12.50 -28.03
N GLU A 346 14.53 13.01 -27.16
CA GLU A 346 14.77 14.24 -26.40
C GLU A 346 16.03 14.16 -25.52
N ALA A 347 16.48 12.94 -25.18
CA ALA A 347 17.68 12.72 -24.38
C ALA A 347 18.99 12.73 -25.21
N ILE A 348 18.93 12.76 -26.53
CA ILE A 348 20.12 12.68 -27.40
C ILE A 348 21.17 13.75 -27.03
N PRO A 349 20.83 15.05 -26.81
CA PRO A 349 21.84 16.05 -26.46
C PRO A 349 22.59 15.72 -25.13
N ALA A 350 21.86 15.28 -24.10
CA ALA A 350 22.45 14.92 -22.83
C ALA A 350 23.33 13.66 -22.92
N LEU A 351 22.93 12.66 -23.73
CA LEU A 351 23.73 11.47 -23.97
C LEU A 351 25.03 11.79 -24.75
N VAL A 352 25.00 12.70 -25.73
CA VAL A 352 26.20 13.19 -26.44
C VAL A 352 27.13 13.90 -25.47
N GLU A 353 26.63 14.76 -24.60
CA GLU A 353 27.42 15.45 -23.57
C GLU A 353 28.09 14.45 -22.59
N LEU A 354 27.39 13.36 -22.22
CA LEU A 354 28.01 12.30 -21.41
C LEU A 354 29.15 11.61 -22.16
N VAL A 355 29.03 11.36 -23.47
CA VAL A 355 30.16 10.79 -24.26
C VAL A 355 31.34 11.75 -24.31
N GLU A 356 31.11 13.07 -24.32
CA GLU A 356 32.16 14.09 -24.36
C GLU A 356 32.88 14.26 -23.02
N LYS A 357 32.15 14.21 -21.88
CA LYS A 357 32.69 14.67 -20.58
C LYS A 357 32.87 13.57 -19.55
N GLU A 358 32.14 12.46 -19.68
CA GLU A 358 32.08 11.42 -18.65
C GLU A 358 33.35 10.54 -18.70
N GLU A 359 33.85 10.17 -17.50
CA GLU A 359 35.02 9.31 -17.35
C GLU A 359 34.69 7.86 -17.00
N ASN A 360 33.45 7.57 -16.64
CA ASN A 360 33.02 6.19 -16.39
C ASN A 360 32.79 5.45 -17.72
N PRO A 361 33.57 4.40 -18.03
CA PRO A 361 33.51 3.76 -19.33
C PRO A 361 32.20 3.03 -19.61
N TYR A 362 31.49 2.58 -18.60
CA TYR A 362 30.18 1.92 -18.73
C TYR A 362 29.09 2.92 -19.11
N VAL A 363 29.13 4.11 -18.52
CA VAL A 363 28.22 5.22 -18.88
C VAL A 363 28.50 5.68 -20.31
N VAL A 364 29.77 5.89 -20.67
CA VAL A 364 30.18 6.29 -22.02
C VAL A 364 29.68 5.26 -23.04
N ARG A 365 29.95 3.98 -22.82
CA ARG A 365 29.48 2.89 -23.67
C ARG A 365 27.97 2.91 -23.89
N SER A 366 27.20 2.97 -22.79
CA SER A 366 25.72 2.95 -22.84
C SER A 366 25.15 4.19 -23.52
N SER A 367 25.84 5.34 -23.40
CA SER A 367 25.47 6.58 -24.08
C SER A 367 25.76 6.51 -25.59
N ILE A 368 26.91 5.98 -25.99
CA ILE A 368 27.24 5.73 -27.43
C ILE A 368 26.16 4.83 -28.05
N ASP A 369 25.84 3.73 -27.38
CA ASP A 369 24.86 2.75 -27.85
C ASP A 369 23.47 3.35 -28.02
N ALA A 370 23.05 4.17 -27.06
CA ALA A 370 21.76 4.84 -27.10
C ALA A 370 21.69 5.86 -28.24
N VAL A 371 22.70 6.71 -28.39
CA VAL A 371 22.75 7.72 -29.46
C VAL A 371 22.84 7.05 -30.85
N ALA A 372 23.66 6.02 -31.00
CA ALA A 372 23.80 5.26 -32.28
C ALA A 372 22.43 4.66 -32.72
N CYS A 373 21.60 4.24 -31.78
CA CYS A 373 20.29 3.66 -32.07
C CYS A 373 19.24 4.71 -32.50
N MET A 374 19.28 5.95 -31.96
CA MET A 374 18.18 6.90 -32.04
C MET A 374 18.47 8.14 -32.90
N ALA A 375 19.73 8.53 -33.01
CA ALA A 375 20.09 9.83 -33.59
C ALA A 375 20.08 9.84 -35.13
N PRO A 376 19.81 10.99 -35.73
CA PRO A 376 20.00 11.21 -37.18
C PRO A 376 21.46 11.32 -37.54
N LEU A 377 21.77 11.22 -38.87
CA LEU A 377 23.13 11.09 -39.38
C LEU A 377 24.07 12.25 -38.96
N ASP A 378 23.58 13.47 -38.97
CA ASP A 378 24.35 14.67 -38.58
C ASP A 378 24.84 14.60 -37.11
N ILE A 379 24.01 14.12 -36.24
CA ILE A 379 24.36 13.89 -34.82
C ILE A 379 25.34 12.73 -34.67
N LEU A 380 25.16 11.66 -35.46
CA LEU A 380 26.07 10.50 -35.42
C LEU A 380 27.47 10.89 -35.89
N LEU A 381 27.59 11.73 -36.95
CA LEU A 381 28.86 12.24 -37.40
C LEU A 381 29.55 13.13 -36.35
N LYS A 382 28.80 13.99 -35.69
CA LYS A 382 29.30 14.78 -34.57
C LYS A 382 29.77 13.89 -33.40
N LEU A 383 28.99 12.86 -33.04
CA LEU A 383 29.39 11.91 -32.01
C LEU A 383 30.69 11.18 -32.39
N ARG A 384 30.83 10.82 -33.64
CA ARG A 384 32.04 10.18 -34.14
C ARG A 384 33.27 11.07 -33.98
N GLU A 385 33.16 12.37 -34.31
CA GLU A 385 34.22 13.36 -34.07
C GLU A 385 34.60 13.48 -32.59
N ILE A 386 33.60 13.52 -31.67
CA ILE A 386 33.85 13.53 -30.22
C ILE A 386 34.63 12.28 -29.79
N ILE A 387 34.28 11.10 -30.31
CA ILE A 387 34.97 9.86 -30.01
C ILE A 387 36.40 9.89 -30.50
N ASP A 388 36.65 10.42 -31.69
CA ASP A 388 38.01 10.57 -32.26
C ASP A 388 38.86 11.53 -31.43
N ASN A 389 38.29 12.64 -30.95
CA ASN A 389 38.97 13.57 -30.05
C ASN A 389 39.32 12.94 -28.69
N ARG A 390 38.63 11.89 -28.29
CA ARG A 390 38.87 11.10 -27.06
C ARG A 390 39.50 9.75 -27.31
N LYS A 391 40.15 9.56 -28.43
CA LYS A 391 40.70 8.28 -28.88
C LYS A 391 41.56 7.59 -27.82
N SER A 392 42.50 8.32 -27.18
CA SER A 392 43.37 7.78 -26.13
C SER A 392 42.59 7.24 -24.92
N TYR A 393 41.42 7.83 -24.60
CA TYR A 393 40.54 7.33 -23.55
C TYR A 393 39.78 6.08 -24.04
N MET A 394 39.24 6.10 -25.25
CA MET A 394 38.45 4.99 -25.80
C MET A 394 39.25 3.71 -25.94
N GLU A 395 40.52 3.83 -26.34
CA GLU A 395 41.44 2.70 -26.51
C GLU A 395 41.84 2.02 -25.18
N GLN A 396 41.64 2.64 -24.06
CA GLN A 396 41.85 2.03 -22.74
C GLN A 396 40.82 0.96 -22.41
N TYR A 397 39.66 0.96 -23.08
CA TYR A 397 38.55 0.08 -22.80
C TYR A 397 38.09 -0.69 -24.04
N GLU A 398 38.65 -1.87 -24.25
CA GLU A 398 38.40 -2.70 -25.43
C GLU A 398 36.91 -2.94 -25.70
N PHE A 399 36.07 -3.07 -24.63
CA PHE A 399 34.65 -3.31 -24.78
C PHE A 399 33.88 -2.13 -25.40
N ILE A 400 34.40 -0.90 -25.37
CA ILE A 400 33.81 0.25 -26.05
C ILE A 400 33.98 0.15 -27.57
N SER A 401 35.05 -0.47 -28.05
CA SER A 401 35.36 -0.60 -29.50
C SER A 401 34.22 -1.27 -30.28
N ILE A 402 33.53 -2.23 -29.66
CA ILE A 402 32.39 -2.92 -30.27
C ILE A 402 31.25 -1.95 -30.55
N HIS A 403 30.97 -1.04 -29.63
CA HIS A 403 29.90 -0.04 -29.78
C HIS A 403 30.27 1.08 -30.75
N ILE A 404 31.56 1.41 -30.82
CA ILE A 404 32.09 2.32 -31.87
C ILE A 404 31.91 1.68 -33.24
N ALA A 405 32.24 0.40 -33.41
CA ALA A 405 32.06 -0.31 -34.67
C ALA A 405 30.57 -0.38 -35.10
N GLN A 406 29.66 -0.54 -34.13
CA GLN A 406 28.20 -0.47 -34.37
C GLN A 406 27.76 0.93 -34.82
N LEU A 407 28.30 1.97 -34.20
CA LEU A 407 28.08 3.36 -34.62
C LEU A 407 28.57 3.60 -36.05
N ASP A 408 29.78 3.15 -36.39
CA ASP A 408 30.35 3.29 -37.73
C ASP A 408 29.54 2.53 -38.81
N ALA A 409 29.06 1.33 -38.47
CA ALA A 409 28.15 0.57 -39.32
C ALA A 409 26.83 1.33 -39.56
N ARG A 410 26.26 1.94 -38.50
CA ARG A 410 25.02 2.72 -38.60
C ARG A 410 25.20 3.99 -39.44
N ILE A 411 26.30 4.69 -39.29
CA ILE A 411 26.66 5.84 -40.14
C ILE A 411 26.72 5.42 -41.59
N SER A 412 27.44 4.33 -41.90
CA SER A 412 27.59 3.80 -43.27
C SER A 412 26.25 3.40 -43.90
N GLU A 413 25.38 2.76 -43.10
CA GLU A 413 24.00 2.41 -43.51
C GLU A 413 23.19 3.64 -43.93
N LEU A 414 23.20 4.69 -43.08
CA LEU A 414 22.44 5.91 -43.33
C LEU A 414 23.01 6.75 -44.50
N GLN A 415 24.33 6.71 -44.69
CA GLN A 415 24.97 7.39 -45.84
C GLN A 415 24.66 6.69 -47.18
N ASN A 416 24.49 5.36 -47.17
CA ASN A 416 24.21 4.57 -48.36
C ASN A 416 22.71 4.36 -48.62
N SER A 417 21.82 4.78 -47.70
CA SER A 417 20.38 4.69 -47.91
C SER A 417 19.97 5.75 -48.95
N PRO A 418 19.32 5.37 -50.05
CA PRO A 418 18.79 6.37 -50.99
C PRO A 418 17.78 7.25 -50.27
N ASN A 419 17.93 8.57 -50.38
CA ASN A 419 16.96 9.55 -49.89
C ASN A 419 15.54 9.21 -50.42
N PHE A 420 14.64 8.81 -49.55
CA PHE A 420 13.21 8.83 -49.82
C PHE A 420 12.58 10.14 -49.34
#